data_c76f4733869194965f1ef6bd5dfc4b15
#
_entry.id   c76f4733869194965f1ef6bd5dfc4b15
#
_cell.length_a   1.000
_cell.length_b   1.000
_cell.length_c   1.000
_cell.angle_alpha   90.00
_cell.angle_beta   90.00
_cell.angle_gamma   90.00
#
_symmetry.space_group_name_H-M   'P 1'
#
loop_
_entity.id
_entity.type
_entity.pdbx_description
1 polymer ?
#
loop_
_entity_poly.entity_id
_entity_poly.type
_entity_poly.pdbx_seq_one_letter_code
_entity_poly.pdbx_strand_id
1 'polypeptide(L)'
;MSEPSISLDTDAAAATAADWRAYGDRVEQHGTTPHTPIEELRAAVGDVYAETVDAIAGQYEARQAAYQRVAHHARGHADRLDGTRQILTSRDDEGATRISGVLDA
;
A
#
# COMPACT_ATOMS: atom_id res chain seq x y z
N MET A 1 25.68 28.21 3.73
CA MET A 1 25.56 26.75 3.86
C MET A 1 24.21 26.44 4.44
N SER A 2 23.38 25.69 3.71
CA SER A 2 22.11 25.30 4.24
C SER A 2 22.31 24.29 5.35
N GLU A 3 21.63 24.49 6.45
CA GLU A 3 21.58 23.50 7.50
C GLU A 3 21.01 22.20 6.96
N PRO A 4 21.45 21.02 7.48
CA PRO A 4 20.76 19.79 7.16
C PRO A 4 19.34 19.91 7.69
N SER A 5 18.45 20.37 6.83
CA SER A 5 17.05 20.46 7.21
C SER A 5 16.44 19.07 7.20
N ILE A 6 15.74 18.74 8.26
CA ILE A 6 14.83 17.60 8.29
C ILE A 6 13.57 18.02 7.50
N SER A 7 13.75 18.55 6.30
CA SER A 7 12.64 18.90 5.46
C SER A 7 12.36 17.75 4.51
N LEU A 8 11.17 17.19 4.60
CA LEU A 8 10.69 16.26 3.61
C LEU A 8 10.33 17.03 2.34
N ASP A 9 10.87 16.62 1.20
CA ASP A 9 10.39 17.09 -0.08
C ASP A 9 8.94 16.59 -0.25
N THR A 10 7.98 17.51 -0.13
CA THR A 10 6.57 17.15 -0.15
C THR A 10 6.12 16.59 -1.48
N ASP A 11 6.69 17.02 -2.58
CA ASP A 11 6.37 16.49 -3.90
C ASP A 11 6.93 15.08 -4.08
N ALA A 12 8.16 14.84 -3.66
CA ALA A 12 8.77 13.52 -3.67
C ALA A 12 8.02 12.56 -2.74
N ALA A 13 7.60 13.02 -1.57
CA ALA A 13 6.81 12.22 -0.64
C ALA A 13 5.45 11.84 -1.21
N ALA A 14 4.77 12.76 -1.89
CA ALA A 14 3.49 12.49 -2.54
C ALA A 14 3.65 11.47 -3.67
N ALA A 15 4.72 11.58 -4.47
CA ALA A 15 5.02 10.62 -5.52
C ALA A 15 5.33 9.23 -4.95
N THR A 16 6.09 9.15 -3.87
CA THR A 16 6.40 7.88 -3.19
C THR A 16 5.15 7.25 -2.62
N ALA A 17 4.25 8.03 -2.00
CA ALA A 17 2.97 7.52 -1.51
C ALA A 17 2.11 6.97 -2.64
N ALA A 18 2.05 7.65 -3.78
CA ALA A 18 1.33 7.17 -4.95
C ALA A 18 1.92 5.85 -5.48
N ASP A 19 3.24 5.72 -5.48
CA ASP A 19 3.93 4.49 -5.87
C ASP A 19 3.59 3.32 -4.94
N TRP A 20 3.51 3.54 -3.63
CA TRP A 20 3.11 2.53 -2.68
C TRP A 20 1.66 2.07 -2.89
N ARG A 21 0.76 3.00 -3.19
CA ARG A 21 -0.64 2.66 -3.50
C ARG A 21 -0.76 1.87 -4.78
N ALA A 22 -0.05 2.26 -5.83
CA ALA A 22 -0.02 1.54 -7.09
C ALA A 22 0.56 0.13 -6.92
N TYR A 23 1.60 -0.01 -6.11
CA TYR A 23 2.16 -1.31 -5.76
C TYR A 23 1.14 -2.18 -5.03
N GLY A 24 0.44 -1.63 -4.05
CA GLY A 24 -0.61 -2.33 -3.33
C GLY A 24 -1.72 -2.83 -4.25
N ASP A 25 -2.15 -1.99 -5.19
CA ASP A 25 -3.18 -2.36 -6.17
C ASP A 25 -2.72 -3.50 -7.09
N ARG A 26 -1.46 -3.44 -7.55
CA ARG A 26 -0.88 -4.52 -8.39
C ARG A 26 -0.79 -5.84 -7.63
N VAL A 27 -0.36 -5.80 -6.38
CA VAL A 27 -0.24 -6.98 -5.53
C VAL A 27 -1.62 -7.59 -5.29
N GLU A 28 -2.61 -6.77 -4.99
CA GLU A 28 -3.98 -7.23 -4.78
C GLU A 28 -4.55 -7.88 -6.04
N GLN A 29 -4.40 -7.25 -7.20
CA GLN A 29 -4.81 -7.81 -8.48
C GLN A 29 -4.12 -9.14 -8.78
N HIS A 30 -2.82 -9.23 -8.50
CA HIS A 30 -2.08 -10.47 -8.70
C HIS A 30 -2.62 -11.59 -7.81
N GLY A 31 -2.99 -11.29 -6.57
CA GLY A 31 -3.57 -12.26 -5.64
C GLY A 31 -4.96 -12.73 -6.03
N THR A 32 -5.73 -11.91 -6.75
CA THR A 32 -7.07 -12.26 -7.21
C THR A 32 -7.10 -12.91 -8.59
N THR A 33 -5.99 -12.88 -9.33
CA THR A 33 -5.91 -13.49 -10.65
C THR A 33 -5.88 -15.02 -10.51
N PRO A 34 -6.91 -15.74 -10.98
CA PRO A 34 -6.94 -17.19 -10.85
C PRO A 34 -5.94 -17.83 -11.81
N HIS A 35 -5.19 -18.81 -11.32
CA HIS A 35 -4.34 -19.62 -12.19
C HIS A 35 -5.19 -20.54 -13.04
N THR A 36 -5.88 -21.47 -12.37
CA THR A 36 -6.88 -22.32 -12.98
C THR A 36 -8.10 -22.26 -12.07
N PRO A 37 -9.27 -21.91 -12.58
CA PRO A 37 -10.47 -21.92 -11.75
C PRO A 37 -10.68 -23.30 -11.12
N ILE A 38 -10.99 -23.31 -9.84
CA ILE A 38 -11.19 -24.54 -9.08
C ILE A 38 -12.29 -25.42 -9.71
N GLU A 39 -13.33 -24.81 -10.24
CA GLU A 39 -14.41 -25.52 -10.92
C GLU A 39 -13.92 -26.29 -12.16
N GLU A 40 -13.04 -25.68 -12.95
CA GLU A 40 -12.42 -26.34 -14.11
C GLU A 40 -11.54 -27.49 -13.67
N LEU A 41 -10.78 -27.28 -12.59
CA LEU A 41 -9.88 -28.30 -12.06
C LEU A 41 -10.69 -29.51 -11.56
N ARG A 42 -11.78 -29.28 -10.84
CA ARG A 42 -12.69 -30.35 -10.38
C ARG A 42 -13.27 -31.13 -11.55
N ALA A 43 -13.72 -30.43 -12.59
CA ALA A 43 -14.28 -31.06 -13.78
C ALA A 43 -13.23 -31.90 -14.53
N ALA A 44 -11.98 -31.42 -14.59
CA ALA A 44 -10.93 -32.11 -15.33
C ALA A 44 -10.42 -33.40 -14.65
N VAL A 45 -10.34 -33.40 -13.31
CA VAL A 45 -9.72 -34.52 -12.56
C VAL A 45 -10.75 -35.46 -11.91
N GLY A 46 -11.98 -35.05 -11.79
CA GLY A 46 -13.06 -35.88 -11.22
C GLY A 46 -12.95 -36.06 -9.70
N ASP A 47 -13.87 -36.87 -9.16
CA ASP A 47 -14.05 -37.01 -7.71
C ASP A 47 -12.91 -37.75 -7.02
N VAL A 48 -12.12 -38.53 -7.76
CA VAL A 48 -10.99 -39.30 -7.19
C VAL A 48 -9.96 -38.36 -6.57
N TYR A 49 -9.83 -37.14 -7.11
CA TYR A 49 -8.84 -36.17 -6.66
C TYR A 49 -9.48 -35.01 -5.87
N ALA A 50 -10.70 -35.22 -5.35
CA ALA A 50 -11.44 -34.15 -4.63
C ALA A 50 -10.64 -33.56 -3.47
N GLU A 51 -9.95 -34.38 -2.67
CA GLU A 51 -9.14 -33.90 -1.56
C GLU A 51 -7.96 -33.08 -2.04
N THR A 52 -7.31 -33.48 -3.14
CA THR A 52 -6.22 -32.71 -3.75
C THR A 52 -6.70 -31.36 -4.24
N VAL A 53 -7.86 -31.32 -4.89
CA VAL A 53 -8.46 -30.06 -5.36
C VAL A 53 -8.82 -29.16 -4.19
N ASP A 54 -9.36 -29.69 -3.10
CA ASP A 54 -9.66 -28.94 -1.90
C ASP A 54 -8.41 -28.35 -1.27
N ALA A 55 -7.31 -29.08 -1.26
CA ALA A 55 -6.01 -28.57 -0.78
C ALA A 55 -5.50 -27.43 -1.65
N ILE A 56 -5.63 -27.55 -2.97
CA ILE A 56 -5.27 -26.48 -3.91
C ILE A 56 -6.13 -25.24 -3.70
N ALA A 57 -7.43 -25.42 -3.51
CA ALA A 57 -8.36 -24.31 -3.21
C ALA A 57 -7.94 -23.58 -1.93
N GLY A 58 -7.58 -24.32 -0.88
CA GLY A 58 -7.07 -23.75 0.36
C GLY A 58 -5.76 -22.97 0.17
N GLN A 59 -4.86 -23.45 -0.69
CA GLN A 59 -3.63 -22.74 -1.03
C GLN A 59 -3.93 -21.44 -1.80
N TYR A 60 -4.88 -21.44 -2.70
CA TYR A 60 -5.28 -20.23 -3.43
C TYR A 60 -5.86 -19.17 -2.48
N GLU A 61 -6.71 -19.60 -1.55
CA GLU A 61 -7.26 -18.69 -0.54
C GLU A 61 -6.16 -18.10 0.36
N ALA A 62 -5.24 -18.93 0.84
CA ALA A 62 -4.12 -18.49 1.67
C ALA A 62 -3.21 -17.52 0.92
N ARG A 63 -2.95 -17.78 -0.35
CA ARG A 63 -2.17 -16.91 -1.23
C ARG A 63 -2.86 -15.56 -1.42
N GLN A 64 -4.15 -15.56 -1.72
CA GLN A 64 -4.92 -14.33 -1.87
C GLN A 64 -4.89 -13.50 -0.58
N ALA A 65 -5.10 -14.14 0.58
CA ALA A 65 -5.02 -13.47 1.87
C ALA A 65 -3.62 -12.89 2.13
N ALA A 66 -2.56 -13.59 1.74
CA ALA A 66 -1.20 -13.10 1.88
C ALA A 66 -0.95 -11.86 1.00
N TYR A 67 -1.41 -11.87 -0.24
CA TYR A 67 -1.30 -10.70 -1.12
C TYR A 67 -2.12 -9.52 -0.63
N GLN A 68 -3.30 -9.77 -0.08
CA GLN A 68 -4.12 -8.72 0.54
C GLN A 68 -3.41 -8.07 1.72
N ARG A 69 -2.72 -8.86 2.55
CA ARG A 69 -1.91 -8.31 3.66
C ARG A 69 -0.78 -7.43 3.15
N VAL A 70 -0.07 -7.86 2.11
CA VAL A 70 1.01 -7.06 1.50
C VAL A 70 0.44 -5.76 0.92
N ALA A 71 -0.68 -5.83 0.22
CA ALA A 71 -1.35 -4.64 -0.32
C ALA A 71 -1.76 -3.68 0.79
N HIS A 72 -2.31 -4.20 1.88
CA HIS A 72 -2.69 -3.40 3.04
C HIS A 72 -1.47 -2.69 3.66
N HIS A 73 -0.36 -3.39 3.81
CA HIS A 73 0.89 -2.79 4.31
C HIS A 73 1.40 -1.69 3.39
N ALA A 74 1.38 -1.91 2.07
CA ALA A 74 1.81 -0.91 1.11
C ALA A 74 0.96 0.38 1.19
N ARG A 75 -0.35 0.23 1.28
CA ARG A 75 -1.28 1.35 1.46
C ARG A 75 -1.07 2.04 2.80
N GLY A 76 -0.80 1.28 3.86
CA GLY A 76 -0.47 1.82 5.17
C GLY A 76 0.81 2.67 5.15
N HIS A 77 1.83 2.27 4.40
CA HIS A 77 3.03 3.08 4.18
C HIS A 77 2.69 4.39 3.47
N ALA A 78 1.85 4.33 2.44
CA ALA A 78 1.39 5.54 1.74
C ALA A 78 0.66 6.50 2.67
N ASP A 79 -0.24 5.99 3.50
CA ASP A 79 -1.02 6.80 4.44
C ASP A 79 -0.13 7.44 5.49
N ARG A 80 0.85 6.70 6.02
CA ARG A 80 1.81 7.25 6.98
C ARG A 80 2.67 8.35 6.36
N LEU A 81 3.09 8.16 5.12
CA LEU A 81 3.90 9.14 4.41
C LEU A 81 3.10 10.42 4.14
N ASP A 82 1.85 10.28 3.72
CA ASP A 82 0.94 11.42 3.55
C ASP A 82 0.67 12.14 4.89
N GLY A 83 0.45 11.38 5.97
CA GLY A 83 0.27 11.94 7.30
C GLY A 83 1.47 12.74 7.77
N THR A 84 2.68 12.19 7.59
CA THR A 84 3.92 12.89 7.92
C THR A 84 4.08 14.17 7.09
N ARG A 85 3.79 14.09 5.79
CA ARG A 85 3.85 15.26 4.91
C ARG A 85 2.90 16.36 5.37
N GLN A 86 1.68 16.00 5.74
CA GLN A 86 0.69 16.96 6.24
C GLN A 86 1.14 17.63 7.53
N ILE A 87 1.69 16.87 8.47
CA ILE A 87 2.19 17.40 9.73
C ILE A 87 3.33 18.38 9.48
N LEU A 88 4.28 18.05 8.62
CA LEU A 88 5.42 18.93 8.32
C LEU A 88 4.96 20.21 7.62
N THR A 89 4.04 20.11 6.68
CA THR A 89 3.47 21.27 6.00
C THR A 89 2.73 22.19 6.99
N SER A 90 1.95 21.62 7.88
CA SER A 90 1.23 22.36 8.92
C SER A 90 2.20 23.10 9.86
N ARG A 91 3.29 22.44 10.26
CA ARG A 91 4.31 23.07 11.11
C ARG A 91 5.06 24.19 10.41
N ASP A 92 5.35 24.02 9.12
CA ASP A 92 6.00 25.06 8.33
C ASP A 92 5.07 26.29 8.21
N ASP A 93 3.78 26.09 7.99
CA ASP A 93 2.79 27.17 7.93
C ASP A 93 2.66 27.87 9.28
N GLU A 94 2.64 27.14 10.38
CA GLU A 94 2.62 27.72 11.72
C GLU A 94 3.89 28.54 11.99
N GLY A 95 5.05 28.02 11.60
CA GLY A 95 6.33 28.72 11.73
C GLY A 95 6.34 30.02 10.92
N ALA A 96 5.88 29.97 9.68
CA ALA A 96 5.77 31.16 8.83
C ALA A 96 4.82 32.20 9.44
N THR A 97 3.70 31.78 9.97
CA THR A 97 2.72 32.66 10.64
C THR A 97 3.33 33.32 11.87
N ARG A 98 4.08 32.58 12.68
CA ARG A 98 4.74 33.15 13.86
C ARG A 98 5.80 34.18 13.48
N ILE A 99 6.59 33.91 12.45
CA ILE A 99 7.61 34.85 11.96
C ILE A 99 6.96 36.12 11.46
N SER A 100 5.90 36.01 10.66
CA SER A 100 5.15 37.16 10.18
C SER A 100 4.56 37.98 11.33
N GLY A 101 4.03 37.32 12.34
CA GLY A 101 3.49 37.99 13.53
C GLY A 101 4.55 38.76 14.30
N VAL A 102 5.77 38.23 14.39
CA VAL A 102 6.90 38.92 15.04
C VAL A 102 7.34 40.15 14.23
N LEU A 103 7.38 40.03 12.90
CA LEU A 103 7.80 41.13 12.02
C LEU A 103 6.76 42.25 11.96
N ASP A 104 5.47 41.95 12.13
CA ASP A 104 4.36 42.89 12.08
C ASP A 104 4.04 43.54 13.43
N ALA A 105 4.68 43.04 14.48
CA ALA A 105 4.47 43.57 15.85
C ALA A 105 5.11 44.92 16.12
#